data_ab314580cc953f3199ebf6ed6299e8f7
#
_entry.id   ab314580cc953f3199ebf6ed6299e8f7
#
_cell.length_a   1.000
_cell.length_b   1.000
_cell.length_c   1.000
_cell.angle_alpha   90.00
_cell.angle_beta   90.00
_cell.angle_gamma   90.00
#
_symmetry.space_group_name_H-M   'P 1'
#
loop_
_entity.id
_entity.type
_entity.pdbx_description
1 polymer ?
#
loop_
_entity_poly.entity_id
_entity_poly.type
_entity_poly.pdbx_seq_one_letter_code
_entity_poly.pdbx_strand_id
1 'polypeptide(L)'
;YMDMNYYYSYYTDFIGYKVGAKFNTLQDDTLTGAYEIALPSIQAYRMAANAENTVTTQGASIGINYYIHSNYSINGNYSWNKLNLKGTDDPIIPAYNTPENKFNLSLTGRDLHFSNTNKLFRDFSFSINYKWVEEFMFEGSPQFTGIVPTYDIIDIQISKNISEINANIKIGATNLFNNNHFEVYGGPYIGRMIYSSLLFDIE
;
A
#
# COMPACT_ATOMS: atom_id res chain seq x y z
N TYR A 1 -9.57 23.68 2.81
CA TYR A 1 -9.53 22.84 4.01
C TYR A 1 -8.18 22.18 4.12
N MET A 2 -7.63 22.14 5.34
CA MET A 2 -6.35 21.50 5.66
C MET A 2 -6.51 20.78 6.99
N ASP A 3 -5.98 19.59 7.07
CA ASP A 3 -5.88 18.79 8.30
C ASP A 3 -4.44 18.35 8.54
N MET A 4 -4.07 18.26 9.79
CA MET A 4 -2.77 17.76 10.24
C MET A 4 -2.96 16.80 11.39
N ASN A 5 -2.21 15.72 11.36
CA ASN A 5 -2.24 14.69 12.38
C ASN A 5 -0.81 14.31 12.79
N TYR A 6 -0.61 14.07 14.05
CA TYR A 6 0.61 13.48 14.59
C TYR A 6 0.23 12.40 15.60
N TYR A 7 0.90 11.25 15.53
CA TYR A 7 0.74 10.21 16.53
C TYR A 7 2.09 9.73 17.05
N TYR A 8 2.09 9.31 18.30
CA TYR A 8 3.20 8.59 18.92
C TYR A 8 2.61 7.44 19.73
N SER A 9 3.05 6.23 19.45
CA SER A 9 2.58 5.02 20.11
C SER A 9 3.75 4.30 20.75
N TYR A 10 3.50 3.81 21.95
CA TYR A 10 4.46 3.08 22.76
C TYR A 10 3.89 1.70 23.07
N TYR A 11 4.66 0.68 22.77
CA TYR A 11 4.26 -0.71 22.94
C TYR A 11 5.24 -1.45 23.83
N THR A 12 4.71 -2.13 24.85
CA THR A 12 5.39 -3.18 25.62
C THR A 12 4.82 -4.52 25.17
N ASP A 13 5.61 -5.57 25.23
CA ASP A 13 5.19 -6.91 24.84
C ASP A 13 4.63 -6.98 23.41
N PHE A 14 5.19 -6.17 22.50
CA PHE A 14 4.74 -6.14 21.11
C PHE A 14 4.87 -7.52 20.50
N ILE A 15 3.81 -7.99 19.84
CA ILE A 15 3.80 -9.28 19.18
C ILE A 15 4.53 -9.15 17.84
N GLY A 16 5.64 -9.83 17.74
CA GLY A 16 6.41 -9.98 16.52
C GLY A 16 6.61 -11.45 16.19
N TYR A 17 7.61 -11.73 15.38
CA TYR A 17 7.88 -13.09 14.93
C TYR A 17 9.32 -13.47 15.20
N LYS A 18 9.50 -14.71 15.70
CA LYS A 18 10.80 -15.36 15.84
C LYS A 18 10.94 -16.43 14.77
N VAL A 19 12.06 -16.40 14.07
CA VAL A 19 12.41 -17.42 13.09
C VAL A 19 13.31 -18.45 13.74
N GLY A 20 13.04 -19.72 13.53
CA GLY A 20 13.84 -20.82 14.01
C GLY A 20 13.97 -21.91 12.95
N ALA A 21 14.95 -22.78 13.15
CA ALA A 21 15.13 -23.97 12.35
C ALA A 21 15.14 -25.21 13.26
N LYS A 22 14.37 -26.20 12.87
CA LYS A 22 14.40 -27.53 13.50
C LYS A 22 15.24 -28.43 12.61
N PHE A 23 16.24 -29.05 13.22
CA PHE A 23 17.09 -30.02 12.58
C PHE A 23 16.73 -31.42 13.13
N ASN A 24 16.46 -32.38 12.27
CA ASN A 24 16.46 -33.77 12.67
C ASN A 24 17.89 -34.29 12.51
N THR A 25 18.55 -34.52 13.61
CA THR A 25 19.86 -35.19 13.63
C THR A 25 19.64 -36.69 13.55
N LEU A 26 20.24 -37.34 12.57
CA LEU A 26 20.44 -38.78 12.64
C LEU A 26 21.59 -38.99 13.60
N GLN A 27 21.33 -39.65 14.70
CA GLN A 27 22.39 -40.10 15.60
C GLN A 27 23.09 -41.23 14.87
N ASP A 28 24.27 -40.98 14.36
CA ASP A 28 25.09 -42.06 13.83
C ASP A 28 25.69 -42.88 14.98
N ASP A 29 25.80 -44.13 14.73
CA ASP A 29 25.97 -45.17 15.68
C ASP A 29 27.32 -45.06 16.43
N THR A 30 27.24 -45.01 17.71
CA THR A 30 28.04 -45.62 18.79
C THR A 30 29.55 -45.44 18.82
N LEU A 31 30.30 -45.05 17.81
CA LEU A 31 31.77 -45.02 17.84
C LEU A 31 32.44 -43.64 17.81
N THR A 32 31.80 -42.61 17.31
CA THR A 32 32.43 -41.28 17.16
C THR A 32 31.68 -40.12 17.81
N GLY A 33 30.42 -40.27 18.23
CA GLY A 33 29.61 -39.18 18.78
C GLY A 33 29.30 -38.06 17.77
N ALA A 34 29.52 -38.28 16.48
CA ALA A 34 29.22 -37.32 15.45
C ALA A 34 27.74 -37.41 15.07
N TYR A 35 27.12 -36.22 14.88
CA TYR A 35 25.74 -36.11 14.40
C TYR A 35 25.77 -35.69 12.94
N GLU A 36 25.19 -36.50 12.06
CA GLU A 36 24.92 -36.04 10.68
C GLU A 36 23.61 -35.29 10.62
N ILE A 37 23.68 -34.07 10.05
CA ILE A 37 22.48 -33.26 9.77
C ILE A 37 21.94 -33.73 8.42
N ALA A 38 20.80 -34.41 8.41
CA ALA A 38 20.11 -34.70 7.16
C ALA A 38 19.51 -33.43 6.59
N LEU A 39 20.16 -32.85 5.58
CA LEU A 39 19.70 -31.62 4.89
C LEU A 39 18.21 -31.62 4.49
N PRO A 40 17.60 -32.78 4.05
CA PRO A 40 16.17 -32.82 3.77
C PRO A 40 15.26 -32.65 4.98
N SER A 41 15.82 -32.73 6.21
CA SER A 41 15.06 -32.67 7.45
C SER A 41 15.08 -31.29 8.14
N ILE A 42 15.71 -30.29 7.52
CA ILE A 42 15.71 -28.91 8.06
C ILE A 42 14.35 -28.30 7.81
N GLN A 43 13.66 -27.96 8.88
CA GLN A 43 12.39 -27.23 8.83
C GLN A 43 12.59 -25.84 9.40
N ALA A 44 12.46 -24.82 8.56
CA ALA A 44 12.34 -23.46 9.02
C ALA A 44 10.91 -23.22 9.52
N TYR A 45 10.78 -22.62 10.67
CA TYR A 45 9.48 -22.23 11.23
C TYR A 45 9.51 -20.78 11.72
N ARG A 46 8.33 -20.22 11.76
CA ARG A 46 8.08 -18.89 12.29
C ARG A 46 7.01 -19.01 13.37
N MET A 47 7.24 -18.41 14.50
CA MET A 47 6.30 -18.40 15.63
C MET A 47 6.10 -16.98 16.12
N ALA A 48 4.88 -16.67 16.53
CA ALA A 48 4.60 -15.42 17.22
C ALA A 48 5.24 -15.45 18.61
N ALA A 49 5.84 -14.35 19.00
CA ALA A 49 6.42 -14.15 20.32
C ALA A 49 6.35 -12.68 20.71
N ASN A 50 6.40 -12.40 22.01
CA ASN A 50 6.45 -11.03 22.49
C ASN A 50 7.87 -10.49 22.40
N ALA A 51 8.01 -9.26 21.92
CA ALA A 51 9.27 -8.55 21.91
C ALA A 51 9.69 -8.23 23.36
N GLU A 52 10.95 -8.46 23.66
CA GLU A 52 11.53 -8.12 24.96
C GLU A 52 11.78 -6.63 25.09
N ASN A 53 12.04 -5.98 23.96
CA ASN A 53 12.31 -4.55 23.90
C ASN A 53 11.06 -3.74 23.61
N THR A 54 11.08 -2.50 24.08
CA THR A 54 10.05 -1.52 23.76
C THR A 54 10.07 -1.16 22.27
N VAL A 55 8.91 -1.23 21.65
CA VAL A 55 8.68 -0.78 20.27
C VAL A 55 7.90 0.53 20.31
N THR A 56 8.37 1.54 19.60
CA THR A 56 7.63 2.78 19.42
C THR A 56 7.39 3.07 17.95
N THR A 57 6.21 3.56 17.64
CA THR A 57 5.88 4.06 16.31
C THR A 57 5.47 5.51 16.40
N GLN A 58 5.84 6.30 15.43
CA GLN A 58 5.42 7.69 15.33
C GLN A 58 5.14 8.03 13.86
N GLY A 59 4.31 9.03 13.67
CA GLY A 59 4.05 9.49 12.33
C GLY A 59 3.30 10.81 12.31
N ALA A 60 3.33 11.42 11.15
CA ALA A 60 2.61 12.66 10.88
C ALA A 60 1.92 12.55 9.53
N SER A 61 0.78 13.18 9.40
CA SER A 61 0.11 13.34 8.12
C SER A 61 -0.40 14.75 7.92
N ILE A 62 -0.40 15.19 6.68
CA ILE A 62 -1.00 16.43 6.25
C ILE A 62 -1.91 16.15 5.06
N GLY A 63 -3.14 16.63 5.15
CA GLY A 63 -4.15 16.61 4.08
C GLY A 63 -4.53 18.02 3.67
N ILE A 64 -4.64 18.26 2.38
CA ILE A 64 -5.07 19.53 1.81
C ILE A 64 -6.16 19.26 0.79
N ASN A 65 -7.24 20.03 0.89
CA ASN A 65 -8.29 20.09 -0.12
C ASN A 65 -8.50 21.54 -0.50
N TYR A 66 -8.16 21.88 -1.72
CA TYR A 66 -8.23 23.24 -2.25
C TYR A 66 -9.15 23.31 -3.46
N TYR A 67 -10.20 24.12 -3.35
CA TYR A 67 -11.11 24.42 -4.45
C TYR A 67 -10.56 25.62 -5.22
N ILE A 68 -10.08 25.39 -6.44
CA ILE A 68 -9.58 26.45 -7.32
C ILE A 68 -10.75 27.27 -7.82
N HIS A 69 -11.85 26.57 -8.16
CA HIS A 69 -13.10 27.12 -8.65
C HIS A 69 -14.24 26.17 -8.24
N SER A 70 -15.49 26.57 -8.46
CA SER A 70 -16.66 25.70 -8.19
C SER A 70 -16.55 24.30 -8.83
N ASN A 71 -15.87 24.20 -9.97
CA ASN A 71 -15.77 23.00 -10.78
C ASN A 71 -14.42 22.25 -10.64
N TYR A 72 -13.41 22.84 -10.01
CA TYR A 72 -12.08 22.25 -9.91
C TYR A 72 -11.60 22.18 -8.48
N SER A 73 -11.06 21.03 -8.11
CA SER A 73 -10.39 20.85 -6.82
C SER A 73 -9.07 20.11 -6.95
N ILE A 74 -8.12 20.50 -6.11
CA ILE A 74 -6.88 19.78 -5.89
C ILE A 74 -6.95 19.20 -4.47
N ASN A 75 -6.67 17.90 -4.37
CA ASN A 75 -6.55 17.21 -3.09
C ASN A 75 -5.17 16.61 -3.01
N GLY A 76 -4.55 16.71 -1.86
CA GLY A 76 -3.26 16.09 -1.60
C GLY A 76 -3.19 15.58 -0.18
N ASN A 77 -2.51 14.47 0.01
CA ASN A 77 -2.11 14.03 1.33
C ASN A 77 -0.68 13.48 1.30
N TYR A 78 0.04 13.76 2.35
CA TYR A 78 1.35 13.21 2.62
C TYR A 78 1.33 12.56 4.00
N SER A 79 1.97 11.41 4.15
CA SER A 79 2.16 10.76 5.43
C SER A 79 3.59 10.28 5.60
N TRP A 80 4.12 10.54 6.77
CA TRP A 80 5.38 10.05 7.25
C TRP A 80 5.15 9.12 8.45
N ASN A 81 5.82 7.98 8.46
CA ASN A 81 5.69 6.98 9.53
C ASN A 81 7.07 6.44 9.88
N LYS A 82 7.33 6.20 11.14
CA LYS A 82 8.61 5.67 11.59
C LYS A 82 8.44 4.66 12.72
N LEU A 83 9.09 3.51 12.53
CA LEU A 83 9.27 2.52 13.58
C LEU A 83 10.61 2.80 14.28
N ASN A 84 10.61 2.90 15.59
CA ASN A 84 11.81 3.00 16.40
C ASN A 84 11.92 1.76 17.29
N LEU A 85 13.00 1.02 17.12
CA LEU A 85 13.36 -0.12 17.95
C LEU A 85 14.39 0.34 18.98
N LYS A 86 14.10 0.12 20.25
CA LYS A 86 15.07 0.31 21.34
C LYS A 86 15.65 -1.04 21.69
N GLY A 87 16.95 -1.21 21.44
CA GLY A 87 17.67 -2.46 21.63
C GLY A 87 17.89 -3.21 20.32
N THR A 88 19.12 -3.61 20.09
CA THR A 88 19.53 -4.31 18.85
C THR A 88 19.57 -5.83 19.02
N ASP A 89 19.40 -6.34 20.25
CA ASP A 89 19.62 -7.74 20.58
C ASP A 89 18.33 -8.57 20.63
N ASP A 90 17.17 -7.95 20.37
CA ASP A 90 15.90 -8.66 20.35
C ASP A 90 15.77 -9.45 19.05
N PRO A 91 15.67 -10.79 19.10
CA PRO A 91 15.53 -11.64 17.91
C PRO A 91 14.14 -11.52 17.28
N ILE A 92 13.24 -10.76 17.90
CA ILE A 92 11.86 -10.60 17.42
C ILE A 92 11.76 -9.39 16.51
N ILE A 93 11.34 -9.62 15.28
CA ILE A 93 11.19 -8.62 14.25
C ILE A 93 9.73 -8.15 14.27
N PRO A 94 9.45 -6.87 14.62
CA PRO A 94 8.11 -6.32 14.50
C PRO A 94 7.75 -6.15 13.03
N ALA A 95 6.69 -6.80 12.57
CA ALA A 95 6.17 -6.61 11.22
C ALA A 95 5.44 -5.26 11.13
N TYR A 96 6.14 -4.23 10.68
CA TYR A 96 5.56 -2.89 10.53
C TYR A 96 4.94 -2.67 9.14
N ASN A 97 5.53 -3.21 8.09
CA ASN A 97 5.02 -3.27 6.71
C ASN A 97 4.44 -1.95 6.19
N THR A 98 5.08 -0.85 6.55
CA THR A 98 4.60 0.50 6.24
C THR A 98 5.74 1.33 5.67
N PRO A 99 5.57 1.96 4.50
CA PRO A 99 6.56 2.86 3.95
C PRO A 99 6.79 4.07 4.88
N GLU A 100 8.02 4.55 4.96
CA GLU A 100 8.32 5.72 5.77
C GLU A 100 7.62 6.95 5.18
N ASN A 101 7.65 7.11 3.86
CA ASN A 101 7.01 8.23 3.18
C ASN A 101 6.06 7.75 2.09
N LYS A 102 4.91 8.37 2.01
CA LYS A 102 3.97 8.21 0.90
C LYS A 102 3.15 9.48 0.68
N PHE A 103 2.79 9.75 -0.55
CA PHE A 103 1.87 10.84 -0.83
C PHE A 103 0.94 10.52 -2.01
N ASN A 104 -0.19 11.22 -2.02
CA ASN A 104 -1.13 11.23 -3.13
C ASN A 104 -1.46 12.67 -3.50
N LEU A 105 -1.65 12.90 -4.79
CA LEU A 105 -2.10 14.17 -5.34
C LEU A 105 -3.22 13.90 -6.34
N SER A 106 -4.33 14.62 -6.21
CA SER A 106 -5.49 14.46 -7.07
C SER A 106 -5.95 15.81 -7.64
N LEU A 107 -6.24 15.81 -8.93
CA LEU A 107 -6.94 16.89 -9.61
C LEU A 107 -8.29 16.38 -10.08
N THR A 108 -9.36 17.08 -9.70
CA THR A 108 -10.73 16.72 -10.10
C THR A 108 -11.40 17.92 -10.77
N GLY A 109 -12.04 17.65 -11.89
CA GLY A 109 -12.96 18.59 -12.54
C GLY A 109 -14.37 17.98 -12.55
N ARG A 110 -15.39 18.79 -12.25
CA ARG A 110 -16.79 18.35 -12.18
C ARG A 110 -17.69 19.30 -12.96
N ASP A 111 -18.73 18.75 -13.57
CA ASP A 111 -19.78 19.49 -14.28
C ASP A 111 -19.19 20.49 -15.28
N LEU A 112 -18.26 20.01 -16.11
CA LEU A 112 -17.56 20.83 -17.08
C LEU A 112 -18.37 20.96 -18.36
N HIS A 113 -18.52 22.20 -18.82
CA HIS A 113 -19.20 22.54 -20.06
C HIS A 113 -18.19 23.12 -21.06
N PHE A 114 -17.79 22.32 -22.05
CA PHE A 114 -16.88 22.75 -23.11
C PHE A 114 -17.62 23.48 -24.24
N SER A 115 -18.96 23.40 -24.31
CA SER A 115 -19.79 24.14 -25.26
C SER A 115 -21.13 24.46 -24.65
N ASN A 116 -21.55 25.73 -24.84
CA ASN A 116 -22.88 26.16 -24.39
C ASN A 116 -24.01 25.78 -25.35
N THR A 117 -23.69 25.47 -26.59
CA THR A 117 -24.66 25.14 -27.64
C THR A 117 -24.82 23.66 -27.90
N ASN A 118 -23.74 22.89 -27.76
CA ASN A 118 -23.76 21.47 -28.04
C ASN A 118 -23.78 20.65 -26.75
N LYS A 119 -24.91 19.99 -26.49
CA LYS A 119 -25.12 19.13 -25.31
C LYS A 119 -24.11 17.96 -25.21
N LEU A 120 -23.54 17.49 -26.33
CA LEU A 120 -22.53 16.47 -26.33
C LEU A 120 -21.26 16.86 -25.56
N PHE A 121 -20.98 18.17 -25.43
CA PHE A 121 -19.79 18.70 -24.75
C PHE A 121 -20.10 19.34 -23.40
N ARG A 122 -21.16 18.86 -22.73
CA ARG A 122 -21.55 19.30 -21.38
C ARG A 122 -21.50 18.14 -20.40
N ASP A 123 -21.52 18.45 -19.13
CA ASP A 123 -21.66 17.53 -18.00
C ASP A 123 -20.55 16.47 -17.94
N PHE A 124 -19.33 16.89 -18.30
CA PHE A 124 -18.14 16.07 -18.15
C PHE A 124 -17.54 16.25 -16.76
N SER A 125 -17.00 15.17 -16.23
CA SER A 125 -16.17 15.21 -15.05
C SER A 125 -14.94 14.35 -15.28
N PHE A 126 -13.82 14.73 -14.66
CA PHE A 126 -12.60 13.94 -14.69
C PHE A 126 -11.94 13.90 -13.32
N SER A 127 -11.12 12.88 -13.11
CA SER A 127 -10.24 12.75 -11.96
C SER A 127 -8.90 12.19 -12.42
N ILE A 128 -7.82 12.79 -11.96
CA ILE A 128 -6.45 12.35 -12.16
C ILE A 128 -5.84 12.20 -10.78
N ASN A 129 -5.31 11.02 -10.46
CA ASN A 129 -4.65 10.75 -9.19
C ASN A 129 -3.22 10.32 -9.45
N TYR A 130 -2.29 10.90 -8.73
CA TYR A 130 -0.91 10.47 -8.64
C TYR A 130 -0.65 9.93 -7.25
N LYS A 131 -0.11 8.72 -7.14
CA LYS A 131 0.28 8.06 -5.89
C LYS A 131 1.76 7.74 -5.98
N TRP A 132 2.52 8.08 -4.96
CA TRP A 132 3.90 7.68 -4.78
C TRP A 132 4.09 7.00 -3.43
N VAL A 133 4.84 5.92 -3.41
CA VAL A 133 5.14 5.11 -2.23
C VAL A 133 6.64 4.83 -2.21
N GLU A 134 7.29 5.20 -1.12
CA GLU A 134 8.69 4.90 -0.88
C GLU A 134 8.91 3.41 -0.67
N GLU A 135 10.09 2.93 -0.99
CA GLU A 135 10.49 1.55 -0.70
C GLU A 135 10.39 1.26 0.81
N PHE A 136 10.04 0.04 1.13
CA PHE A 136 9.99 -0.41 2.52
C PHE A 136 10.27 -1.90 2.64
N MET A 137 10.75 -2.30 3.82
CA MET A 137 10.89 -3.72 4.15
C MET A 137 9.51 -4.30 4.44
N PHE A 138 9.12 -5.29 3.66
CA PHE A 138 7.94 -6.10 3.92
C PHE A 138 8.35 -7.38 4.66
N GLU A 139 7.78 -7.60 5.81
CA GLU A 139 8.03 -8.76 6.66
C GLU A 139 6.81 -9.68 6.67
N GLY A 140 6.86 -10.66 5.82
CA GLY A 140 5.86 -11.73 5.72
C GLY A 140 6.33 -13.03 6.41
N SER A 141 6.16 -14.17 5.76
CA SER A 141 6.83 -15.41 6.16
C SER A 141 8.32 -15.32 5.78
N PRO A 142 9.19 -16.22 6.25
CA PRO A 142 10.61 -16.20 5.88
C PRO A 142 10.87 -16.14 4.38
N GLN A 143 10.01 -16.78 3.56
CA GLN A 143 10.10 -16.77 2.10
C GLN A 143 9.54 -15.50 1.47
N PHE A 144 8.70 -14.75 2.20
CA PHE A 144 8.01 -13.54 1.74
C PHE A 144 8.42 -12.33 2.56
N THR A 145 9.70 -12.21 2.86
CA THR A 145 10.31 -11.06 3.51
C THR A 145 11.32 -10.45 2.56
N GLY A 146 11.20 -9.15 2.30
CA GLY A 146 12.11 -8.44 1.40
C GLY A 146 11.62 -7.03 1.10
N ILE A 147 12.39 -6.34 0.26
CA ILE A 147 12.12 -4.95 -0.09
C ILE A 147 10.99 -4.89 -1.12
N VAL A 148 9.96 -4.10 -0.82
CA VAL A 148 9.02 -3.57 -1.81
C VAL A 148 9.65 -2.30 -2.37
N PRO A 149 10.03 -2.27 -3.65
CA PRO A 149 10.67 -1.10 -4.24
C PRO A 149 9.76 0.12 -4.28
N THR A 150 10.34 1.30 -4.33
CA THR A 150 9.60 2.54 -4.63
C THR A 150 8.80 2.41 -5.92
N TYR A 151 7.56 2.83 -5.88
CA TYR A 151 6.69 2.87 -7.07
C TYR A 151 5.81 4.11 -7.07
N ASP A 152 5.42 4.50 -8.28
CA ASP A 152 4.43 5.54 -8.50
C ASP A 152 3.41 5.09 -9.56
N ILE A 153 2.19 5.55 -9.43
CA ILE A 153 1.11 5.26 -10.35
C ILE A 153 0.28 6.50 -10.64
N ILE A 154 -0.25 6.57 -11.84
CA ILE A 154 -1.24 7.56 -12.24
C ILE A 154 -2.52 6.85 -12.63
N ASP A 155 -3.62 7.23 -11.98
CA ASP A 155 -4.95 6.80 -12.33
C ASP A 155 -5.70 7.95 -13.00
N ILE A 156 -6.50 7.64 -14.01
CA ILE A 156 -7.34 8.61 -14.72
C ILE A 156 -8.75 8.08 -14.89
N GLN A 157 -9.71 8.95 -14.73
CA GLN A 157 -11.11 8.66 -14.99
C GLN A 157 -11.78 9.86 -15.65
N ILE A 158 -12.62 9.58 -16.64
CA ILE A 158 -13.51 10.55 -17.27
C ILE A 158 -14.92 10.01 -17.17
N SER A 159 -15.86 10.86 -16.84
CA SER A 159 -17.28 10.53 -16.85
C SER A 159 -18.11 11.62 -17.53
N LYS A 160 -19.23 11.20 -18.08
CA LYS A 160 -20.23 12.06 -18.70
C LYS A 160 -21.61 11.71 -18.20
N ASN A 161 -22.32 12.71 -17.74
CA ASN A 161 -23.75 12.59 -17.44
C ASN A 161 -24.58 12.87 -18.67
N ILE A 162 -25.54 12.01 -18.97
CA ILE A 162 -26.50 12.12 -20.07
C ILE A 162 -27.89 12.26 -19.45
N SER A 163 -28.28 13.49 -19.16
CA SER A 163 -29.53 13.80 -18.43
C SER A 163 -30.78 13.36 -19.19
N GLU A 164 -30.72 13.29 -20.53
CA GLU A 164 -31.87 12.91 -21.38
C GLU A 164 -32.36 11.48 -21.14
N ILE A 165 -31.48 10.61 -20.69
CA ILE A 165 -31.77 9.19 -20.42
C ILE A 165 -31.41 8.77 -19.01
N ASN A 166 -31.17 9.72 -18.11
CA ASN A 166 -30.75 9.49 -16.73
C ASN A 166 -29.57 8.51 -16.64
N ALA A 167 -28.55 8.68 -17.51
CA ALA A 167 -27.42 7.77 -17.58
C ALA A 167 -26.12 8.48 -17.28
N ASN A 168 -25.18 7.76 -16.64
CA ASN A 168 -23.81 8.19 -16.44
C ASN A 168 -22.85 7.18 -17.06
N ILE A 169 -22.03 7.61 -17.99
CA ILE A 169 -20.97 6.82 -18.62
C ILE A 169 -19.65 7.19 -17.96
N LYS A 170 -18.86 6.18 -17.61
CA LYS A 170 -17.55 6.35 -17.00
C LYS A 170 -16.53 5.44 -17.69
N ILE A 171 -15.37 6.00 -17.99
CA ILE A 171 -14.22 5.28 -18.54
C ILE A 171 -13.00 5.68 -17.71
N GLY A 172 -12.18 4.73 -17.35
CA GLY A 172 -10.97 5.01 -16.59
C GLY A 172 -9.89 3.96 -16.78
N ALA A 173 -8.72 4.31 -16.30
CA ALA A 173 -7.58 3.42 -16.19
C ALA A 173 -6.90 3.64 -14.85
N THR A 174 -6.61 2.55 -14.15
CA THR A 174 -5.67 2.55 -13.03
C THR A 174 -4.29 2.19 -13.55
N ASN A 175 -3.27 2.78 -12.94
CA ASN A 175 -1.89 2.58 -13.37
C ASN A 175 -1.73 2.83 -14.89
N LEU A 176 -2.11 4.02 -15.34
CA LEU A 176 -2.20 4.41 -16.75
C LEU A 176 -0.94 4.07 -17.55
N PHE A 177 0.24 4.25 -16.97
CA PHE A 177 1.52 4.02 -17.64
C PHE A 177 2.04 2.59 -17.49
N ASN A 178 1.24 1.70 -16.90
CA ASN A 178 1.60 0.28 -16.73
C ASN A 178 2.91 0.08 -15.97
N ASN A 179 3.11 0.82 -14.88
CA ASN A 179 4.23 0.62 -13.99
C ASN A 179 4.04 -0.72 -13.23
N ASN A 180 4.79 -1.75 -13.63
CA ASN A 180 4.72 -3.06 -13.01
C ASN A 180 5.35 -3.02 -11.62
N HIS A 181 4.55 -3.11 -10.60
CA HIS A 181 4.95 -3.09 -9.20
C HIS A 181 4.21 -4.18 -8.40
N PHE A 182 4.68 -4.44 -7.22
CA PHE A 182 3.97 -5.23 -6.22
C PHE A 182 3.89 -4.43 -4.91
N GLU A 183 2.79 -4.59 -4.18
CA GLU A 183 2.54 -3.86 -2.93
C GLU A 183 2.91 -4.68 -1.69
N VAL A 184 3.14 -5.97 -1.87
CA VAL A 184 3.62 -6.91 -0.85
C VAL A 184 4.71 -7.77 -1.45
N TYR A 185 5.79 -8.01 -0.72
CA TYR A 185 6.89 -8.83 -1.21
C TYR A 185 6.42 -10.28 -1.44
N GLY A 186 6.71 -10.80 -2.64
CA GLY A 186 6.22 -12.12 -3.08
C GLY A 186 4.75 -12.13 -3.55
N GLY A 187 4.10 -10.98 -3.59
CA GLY A 187 2.77 -10.81 -4.16
C GLY A 187 2.78 -10.73 -5.69
N PRO A 188 1.60 -10.71 -6.30
CA PRO A 188 1.49 -10.56 -7.75
C PRO A 188 1.93 -9.17 -8.22
N TYR A 189 2.48 -9.11 -9.44
CA TYR A 189 2.70 -7.84 -10.10
C TYR A 189 1.36 -7.21 -10.51
N ILE A 190 1.25 -5.92 -10.25
CA ILE A 190 0.07 -5.11 -10.57
C ILE A 190 0.41 -4.24 -11.77
N GLY A 191 -0.28 -4.46 -12.86
CA GLY A 191 -0.18 -3.68 -14.08
C GLY A 191 -1.37 -2.75 -14.27
N ARG A 192 -1.50 -2.20 -15.48
CA ARG A 192 -2.61 -1.34 -15.87
C ARG A 192 -3.91 -2.12 -15.95
N MET A 193 -4.99 -1.53 -15.41
CA MET A 193 -6.36 -1.99 -15.62
C MET A 193 -7.18 -0.87 -16.27
N ILE A 194 -7.92 -1.21 -17.32
CA ILE A 194 -8.86 -0.31 -17.98
C ILE A 194 -10.27 -0.79 -17.67
N TYR A 195 -11.16 0.14 -17.36
CA TYR A 195 -12.55 -0.16 -17.04
C TYR A 195 -13.51 0.83 -17.66
N SER A 196 -14.73 0.37 -17.87
CA SER A 196 -15.87 1.21 -18.22
C SER A 196 -17.08 0.84 -17.38
N SER A 197 -17.93 1.79 -17.10
CA SER A 197 -19.22 1.55 -16.45
C SER A 197 -20.30 2.42 -17.07
N LEU A 198 -21.50 1.89 -17.07
CA LEU A 198 -22.72 2.58 -17.47
C LEU A 198 -23.73 2.42 -16.32
N LEU A 199 -24.17 3.54 -15.78
CA LEU A 199 -25.16 3.61 -14.72
C LEU A 199 -26.43 4.24 -15.29
N PHE A 200 -27.58 3.61 -15.08
CA PHE A 200 -28.89 4.18 -15.32
C PHE A 200 -29.60 4.40 -13.98
N ASP A 201 -30.21 5.56 -13.84
CA ASP A 201 -31.11 5.87 -12.73
C ASP A 201 -32.54 5.65 -13.25
N ILE A 202 -33.21 4.63 -12.69
CA ILE A 202 -34.58 4.23 -13.07
C ILE A 202 -35.47 4.64 -11.90
N GLU A 203 -36.24 5.71 -12.09
CA GLU A 203 -37.30 6.12 -11.16
C GLU A 203 -38.58 5.27 -11.34
#